data_63e56bb62203dc56891e143f6ac803a0
#
_entry.id   63e56bb62203dc56891e143f6ac803a0
#
_cell.length_a   1.000
_cell.length_b   1.000
_cell.length_c   1.000
_cell.angle_alpha   90.00
_cell.angle_beta   90.00
_cell.angle_gamma   90.00
#
_symmetry.space_group_name_H-M   'P 1'
#
loop_
_entity.id
_entity.type
_entity.pdbx_description
1 polymer ?
#
loop_
_entity_poly.entity_id
_entity_poly.type
_entity_poly.pdbx_seq_one_letter_code
_entity_poly.pdbx_strand_id
1 'polypeptide(L)'
;PLSLMGAEFESLATDKCAPFRIKGGSLHGIHYTSPVASAQVKSAILLAGLYAEGSTSVTEPALSRNHTELMFESFGVNVKSEGTTATVTPATELTAQKIAVPGDISSAAYFIAAGLITPNSEVTIKNVGINPTRDGILTVCRNMGARLSLSNVKNDVGEPVADITVSTSSLKGCTIEGDIIPKLIDEIPVIAIMASFADGTTVIKDAQELKVKESNRIDVMVNNLSAMGVDIEGTEDGMIIHGGRPLHGATIDSKLDHRIAMSFAIAGGLADGNTEILGADCVNISYPSFYTDLKKLARQL
;
A
#
# COMPACT_ATOMS: atom_id res chain seq x y z
N PRO A 1 -5.44 -20.57 10.78
CA PRO A 1 -6.32 -20.05 11.84
C PRO A 1 -7.75 -20.53 11.71
N LEU A 2 -8.38 -20.50 10.52
CA LEU A 2 -9.77 -20.93 10.36
C LEU A 2 -10.00 -22.41 10.73
N SER A 3 -9.01 -23.29 10.52
CA SER A 3 -9.09 -24.69 11.00
C SER A 3 -9.10 -24.76 12.53
N LEU A 4 -8.41 -23.84 13.21
CA LEU A 4 -8.48 -23.72 14.66
C LEU A 4 -9.85 -23.30 15.16
N MET A 5 -10.63 -22.61 14.31
CA MET A 5 -12.02 -22.24 14.59
C MET A 5 -13.02 -23.34 14.27
N GLY A 6 -12.59 -24.47 13.69
CA GLY A 6 -13.43 -25.61 13.33
C GLY A 6 -13.76 -25.72 11.84
N ALA A 7 -13.22 -24.87 10.97
CA ALA A 7 -13.40 -25.02 9.53
C ALA A 7 -12.58 -26.19 8.99
N GLU A 8 -13.20 -26.98 8.08
CA GLU A 8 -12.53 -28.07 7.40
C GLU A 8 -12.04 -27.64 6.02
N PHE A 9 -10.76 -27.91 5.73
CA PHE A 9 -10.12 -27.60 4.45
C PHE A 9 -9.59 -28.87 3.80
N GLU A 10 -9.83 -29.01 2.49
CA GLU A 10 -9.26 -30.06 1.66
C GLU A 10 -8.49 -29.39 0.51
N SER A 11 -7.17 -29.65 0.44
CA SER A 11 -6.35 -29.20 -0.70
C SER A 11 -6.70 -30.04 -1.92
N LEU A 12 -6.93 -29.39 -3.08
CA LEU A 12 -7.32 -30.06 -4.31
C LEU A 12 -6.16 -30.22 -5.32
N ALA A 13 -5.04 -29.57 -5.07
CA ALA A 13 -3.86 -29.64 -5.92
C ALA A 13 -2.58 -29.71 -5.09
N THR A 14 -1.93 -28.57 -4.84
CA THR A 14 -0.70 -28.48 -4.06
C THR A 14 -1.02 -28.14 -2.60
N ASP A 15 -0.37 -28.81 -1.67
CA ASP A 15 -0.58 -28.55 -0.23
C ASP A 15 -0.40 -27.08 0.11
N LYS A 16 -1.32 -26.53 0.89
CA LYS A 16 -1.40 -25.12 1.35
C LYS A 16 -1.61 -24.07 0.27
N CYS A 17 -1.94 -24.46 -0.97
CA CYS A 17 -2.25 -23.54 -2.07
C CYS A 17 -3.65 -23.76 -2.62
N ALA A 18 -4.22 -22.72 -3.24
CA ALA A 18 -5.43 -22.86 -4.04
C ALA A 18 -5.16 -23.76 -5.29
N PRO A 19 -6.14 -24.48 -5.80
CA PRO A 19 -7.52 -24.55 -5.33
C PRO A 19 -7.70 -25.45 -4.10
N PHE A 20 -8.64 -25.08 -3.24
CA PHE A 20 -9.01 -25.88 -2.07
C PHE A 20 -10.53 -25.88 -1.88
N ARG A 21 -11.04 -26.89 -1.17
CA ARG A 21 -12.45 -26.98 -0.77
C ARG A 21 -12.57 -26.60 0.70
N ILE A 22 -13.56 -25.76 1.01
CA ILE A 22 -13.94 -25.45 2.38
C ILE A 22 -15.28 -26.11 2.64
N LYS A 23 -15.39 -26.84 3.74
CA LYS A 23 -16.66 -27.36 4.25
C LYS A 23 -17.13 -26.45 5.38
N GLY A 24 -18.32 -25.87 5.23
CA GLY A 24 -18.95 -25.09 6.27
C GLY A 24 -19.31 -25.94 7.49
N GLY A 25 -19.33 -25.29 8.65
CA GLY A 25 -19.62 -25.93 9.93
C GLY A 25 -19.87 -24.90 11.03
N SER A 26 -20.07 -25.38 12.27
CA SER A 26 -20.13 -24.51 13.44
C SER A 26 -18.71 -24.07 13.80
N LEU A 27 -18.51 -22.75 13.79
CA LEU A 27 -17.25 -22.15 14.20
C LEU A 27 -17.29 -21.81 15.68
N HIS A 28 -16.13 -21.87 16.34
CA HIS A 28 -15.95 -21.38 17.71
C HIS A 28 -14.89 -20.27 17.76
N GLY A 29 -15.07 -19.35 18.68
CA GLY A 29 -14.16 -18.23 18.90
C GLY A 29 -12.78 -18.69 19.36
N ILE A 30 -11.74 -18.00 18.93
CA ILE A 30 -10.35 -18.28 19.29
C ILE A 30 -9.60 -17.00 19.64
N HIS A 31 -8.51 -17.14 20.37
CA HIS A 31 -7.46 -16.13 20.44
C HIS A 31 -6.30 -16.57 19.53
N TYR A 32 -6.04 -15.81 18.47
CA TYR A 32 -4.98 -16.13 17.51
C TYR A 32 -3.84 -15.11 17.60
N THR A 33 -2.63 -15.56 17.88
CA THR A 33 -1.42 -14.74 17.77
C THR A 33 -0.82 -14.95 16.38
N SER A 34 -0.88 -13.90 15.57
CA SER A 34 -0.36 -13.94 14.20
C SER A 34 1.16 -13.81 14.19
N PRO A 35 1.89 -14.64 13.43
CA PRO A 35 3.34 -14.51 13.30
C PRO A 35 3.76 -13.31 12.43
N VAL A 36 2.82 -12.71 11.72
CA VAL A 36 3.05 -11.59 10.80
C VAL A 36 1.96 -10.52 10.95
N ALA A 37 2.29 -9.27 10.67
CA ALA A 37 1.33 -8.17 10.59
C ALA A 37 0.61 -8.22 9.23
N SER A 38 -0.56 -8.85 9.17
CA SER A 38 -1.32 -9.02 7.95
C SER A 38 -2.80 -8.68 8.14
N ALA A 39 -3.21 -7.55 7.60
CA ALA A 39 -4.61 -7.13 7.63
C ALA A 39 -5.56 -8.16 6.97
N GLN A 40 -5.11 -8.88 5.94
CA GLN A 40 -5.92 -9.91 5.28
C GLN A 40 -6.16 -11.12 6.17
N VAL A 41 -5.12 -11.60 6.87
CA VAL A 41 -5.24 -12.70 7.84
C VAL A 41 -6.14 -12.27 9.00
N LYS A 42 -5.88 -11.10 9.58
CA LYS A 42 -6.71 -10.53 10.64
C LYS A 42 -8.17 -10.41 10.22
N SER A 43 -8.45 -9.79 9.08
CA SER A 43 -9.80 -9.60 8.57
C SER A 43 -10.53 -10.94 8.34
N ALA A 44 -9.85 -11.94 7.78
CA ALA A 44 -10.45 -13.26 7.57
C ALA A 44 -10.89 -13.93 8.89
N ILE A 45 -10.06 -13.81 9.93
CA ILE A 45 -10.37 -14.36 11.26
C ILE A 45 -11.51 -13.59 11.92
N LEU A 46 -11.47 -12.24 11.89
CA LEU A 46 -12.52 -11.40 12.47
C LEU A 46 -13.87 -11.58 11.76
N LEU A 47 -13.87 -11.71 10.42
CA LEU A 47 -15.08 -12.01 9.65
C LEU A 47 -15.67 -13.37 10.02
N ALA A 48 -14.83 -14.41 10.16
CA ALA A 48 -15.27 -15.71 10.65
C ALA A 48 -15.80 -15.61 12.09
N GLY A 49 -15.21 -14.76 12.92
CA GLY A 49 -15.60 -14.51 14.29
C GLY A 49 -17.02 -13.95 14.46
N LEU A 50 -17.59 -13.28 13.42
CA LEU A 50 -18.98 -12.85 13.43
C LEU A 50 -19.98 -14.00 13.54
N TYR A 51 -19.61 -15.17 13.03
CA TYR A 51 -20.43 -16.38 12.99
C TYR A 51 -19.99 -17.44 13.99
N ALA A 52 -18.95 -17.16 14.78
CA ALA A 52 -18.40 -18.11 15.71
C ALA A 52 -19.21 -18.15 17.04
N GLU A 53 -19.17 -19.25 17.73
CA GLU A 53 -19.66 -19.36 19.09
C GLU A 53 -18.57 -18.85 20.06
N GLY A 54 -18.85 -17.72 20.74
CA GLY A 54 -17.87 -17.03 21.59
C GLY A 54 -17.02 -15.97 20.86
N SER A 55 -16.28 -15.18 21.63
CA SER A 55 -15.48 -14.07 21.11
C SER A 55 -14.24 -14.58 20.35
N THR A 56 -13.86 -13.84 19.32
CA THR A 56 -12.65 -14.10 18.52
C THR A 56 -11.71 -12.91 18.61
N SER A 57 -10.42 -13.16 18.87
CA SER A 57 -9.41 -12.11 18.89
C SER A 57 -8.16 -12.48 18.09
N VAL A 58 -7.52 -11.44 17.53
CA VAL A 58 -6.26 -11.56 16.80
C VAL A 58 -5.26 -10.56 17.37
N THR A 59 -4.09 -11.04 17.77
CA THR A 59 -2.95 -10.22 18.18
C THR A 59 -1.88 -10.30 17.10
N GLU A 60 -1.41 -9.14 16.64
CA GLU A 60 -0.37 -9.01 15.62
C GLU A 60 0.95 -8.54 16.23
N PRO A 61 2.13 -8.83 15.63
CA PRO A 61 3.43 -8.34 16.11
C PRO A 61 3.58 -6.81 15.94
N ALA A 62 2.92 -6.24 14.93
CA ALA A 62 2.82 -4.80 14.68
C ALA A 62 1.41 -4.51 14.14
N LEU A 63 0.91 -3.28 14.31
CA LEU A 63 -0.43 -2.91 13.88
C LEU A 63 -0.53 -2.89 12.35
N SER A 64 -1.32 -3.80 11.79
CA SER A 64 -1.72 -3.75 10.38
C SER A 64 -2.95 -2.85 10.17
N ARG A 65 -3.41 -2.73 8.91
CA ARG A 65 -4.62 -1.95 8.55
C ARG A 65 -5.82 -2.36 9.38
N ASN A 66 -6.59 -1.38 9.86
CA ASN A 66 -7.74 -1.57 10.74
C ASN A 66 -9.11 -1.28 10.10
N HIS A 67 -9.18 -1.33 8.77
CA HIS A 67 -10.42 -1.01 8.04
C HIS A 67 -11.58 -1.95 8.40
N THR A 68 -11.31 -3.24 8.66
CA THR A 68 -12.33 -4.21 9.07
C THR A 68 -12.93 -3.84 10.42
N GLU A 69 -12.09 -3.44 11.38
CA GLU A 69 -12.52 -3.02 12.70
C GLU A 69 -13.41 -1.77 12.60
N LEU A 70 -12.99 -0.75 11.86
CA LEU A 70 -13.77 0.48 11.64
C LEU A 70 -15.10 0.20 10.92
N MET A 71 -15.12 -0.67 9.92
CA MET A 71 -16.34 -1.06 9.24
C MET A 71 -17.27 -1.84 10.19
N PHE A 72 -16.75 -2.76 10.97
CA PHE A 72 -17.54 -3.50 11.93
C PHE A 72 -18.22 -2.59 12.95
N GLU A 73 -17.49 -1.64 13.52
CA GLU A 73 -18.07 -0.61 14.42
C GLU A 73 -19.20 0.15 13.73
N SER A 74 -19.00 0.56 12.47
CA SER A 74 -20.01 1.30 11.71
C SER A 74 -21.25 0.48 11.40
N PHE A 75 -21.12 -0.85 11.24
CA PHE A 75 -22.23 -1.78 11.06
C PHE A 75 -22.88 -2.25 12.36
N GLY A 76 -22.45 -1.72 13.51
CA GLY A 76 -23.03 -2.03 14.82
C GLY A 76 -22.46 -3.30 15.47
N VAL A 77 -21.37 -3.84 14.95
CA VAL A 77 -20.68 -4.97 15.57
C VAL A 77 -19.87 -4.49 16.77
N ASN A 78 -19.89 -5.24 17.86
CA ASN A 78 -19.06 -4.96 19.02
C ASN A 78 -17.62 -5.42 18.73
N VAL A 79 -16.75 -4.45 18.43
CA VAL A 79 -15.32 -4.63 18.18
C VAL A 79 -14.54 -3.85 19.22
N LYS A 80 -13.45 -4.43 19.71
CA LYS A 80 -12.53 -3.79 20.65
C LYS A 80 -11.12 -3.90 20.09
N SER A 81 -10.45 -2.75 19.92
CA SER A 81 -9.06 -2.67 19.49
C SER A 81 -8.20 -2.14 20.64
N GLU A 82 -7.22 -2.93 21.08
CA GLU A 82 -6.28 -2.59 22.16
C GLU A 82 -4.85 -2.89 21.72
N GLY A 83 -4.07 -1.84 21.48
CA GLY A 83 -2.71 -1.99 20.95
C GLY A 83 -2.72 -2.72 19.59
N THR A 84 -2.10 -3.88 19.53
CA THR A 84 -2.06 -4.75 18.33
C THR A 84 -3.09 -5.88 18.35
N THR A 85 -4.05 -5.86 19.29
CA THR A 85 -5.08 -6.88 19.42
C THR A 85 -6.44 -6.31 19.01
N ALA A 86 -7.11 -6.99 18.08
CA ALA A 86 -8.50 -6.74 17.73
C ALA A 86 -9.36 -7.91 18.20
N THR A 87 -10.50 -7.61 18.85
CA THR A 87 -11.45 -8.60 19.35
C THR A 87 -12.84 -8.30 18.80
N VAL A 88 -13.55 -9.32 18.33
CA VAL A 88 -14.92 -9.24 17.87
C VAL A 88 -15.79 -10.22 18.66
N THR A 89 -17.01 -9.79 18.98
CA THR A 89 -18.05 -10.68 19.48
C THR A 89 -19.04 -11.02 18.37
N PRO A 90 -19.62 -12.24 18.38
CA PRO A 90 -20.61 -12.62 17.37
C PRO A 90 -21.73 -11.60 17.24
N ALA A 91 -22.16 -11.36 16.00
CA ALA A 91 -23.26 -10.44 15.71
C ALA A 91 -24.41 -11.20 15.06
N THR A 92 -25.63 -11.00 15.55
CA THR A 92 -26.84 -11.61 14.98
C THR A 92 -27.35 -10.86 13.76
N GLU A 93 -27.01 -9.56 13.66
CA GLU A 93 -27.40 -8.69 12.55
C GLU A 93 -26.36 -7.59 12.34
N LEU A 94 -26.32 -7.06 11.13
CA LEU A 94 -25.53 -5.90 10.77
C LEU A 94 -26.46 -4.75 10.37
N THR A 95 -26.17 -3.56 10.87
CA THR A 95 -26.94 -2.35 10.54
C THR A 95 -26.44 -1.77 9.22
N ALA A 96 -27.31 -1.66 8.23
CA ALA A 96 -26.97 -1.07 6.93
C ALA A 96 -26.52 0.38 7.08
N GLN A 97 -25.45 0.74 6.37
CA GLN A 97 -24.85 2.07 6.38
C GLN A 97 -24.77 2.66 4.97
N LYS A 98 -24.79 3.99 4.89
CA LYS A 98 -24.46 4.71 3.67
C LYS A 98 -22.97 5.01 3.68
N ILE A 99 -22.22 4.35 2.81
CA ILE A 99 -20.74 4.47 2.74
C ILE A 99 -20.36 5.28 1.51
N ALA A 100 -19.57 6.34 1.70
CA ALA A 100 -18.85 7.01 0.65
C ALA A 100 -17.43 6.44 0.59
N VAL A 101 -17.11 5.67 -0.46
CA VAL A 101 -15.77 5.07 -0.61
C VAL A 101 -14.76 6.18 -0.90
N PRO A 102 -13.70 6.35 -0.08
CA PRO A 102 -12.68 7.35 -0.32
C PRO A 102 -11.77 6.97 -1.50
N GLY A 103 -11.01 7.95 -2.01
CA GLY A 103 -9.90 7.68 -2.92
C GLY A 103 -8.82 6.85 -2.23
N ASP A 104 -8.24 5.88 -2.95
CA ASP A 104 -7.19 5.02 -2.42
C ASP A 104 -5.85 5.75 -2.34
N ILE A 105 -5.22 5.76 -1.16
CA ILE A 105 -3.91 6.39 -0.95
C ILE A 105 -2.81 5.77 -1.82
N SER A 106 -2.87 4.46 -2.11
CA SER A 106 -1.92 3.81 -3.01
C SER A 106 -2.04 4.33 -4.45
N SER A 107 -3.26 4.58 -4.91
CA SER A 107 -3.50 5.19 -6.23
C SER A 107 -3.09 6.67 -6.24
N ALA A 108 -3.35 7.39 -5.16
CA ALA A 108 -2.93 8.78 -4.99
C ALA A 108 -1.40 8.94 -4.95
N ALA A 109 -0.68 7.95 -4.43
CA ALA A 109 0.77 7.96 -4.23
C ALA A 109 1.55 8.31 -5.51
N TYR A 110 1.12 7.83 -6.66
CA TYR A 110 1.77 8.14 -7.95
C TYR A 110 1.64 9.61 -8.31
N PHE A 111 0.48 10.21 -8.08
CA PHE A 111 0.24 11.64 -8.34
C PHE A 111 0.85 12.53 -7.27
N ILE A 112 0.96 12.06 -6.03
CA ILE A 112 1.76 12.71 -4.97
C ILE A 112 3.22 12.77 -5.43
N ALA A 113 3.81 11.64 -5.83
CA ALA A 113 5.18 11.59 -6.33
C ALA A 113 5.37 12.50 -7.55
N ALA A 114 4.49 12.40 -8.55
CA ALA A 114 4.54 13.25 -9.74
C ALA A 114 4.52 14.74 -9.38
N GLY A 115 3.62 15.16 -8.50
CA GLY A 115 3.52 16.57 -8.08
C GLY A 115 4.73 17.07 -7.27
N LEU A 116 5.42 16.17 -6.54
CA LEU A 116 6.60 16.53 -5.77
C LEU A 116 7.88 16.66 -6.61
N ILE A 117 8.06 15.79 -7.62
CA ILE A 117 9.30 15.72 -8.41
C ILE A 117 9.24 16.46 -9.75
N THR A 118 8.05 16.77 -10.26
CA THR A 118 7.91 17.55 -11.51
C THR A 118 8.18 19.02 -11.25
N PRO A 119 9.06 19.68 -12.02
CA PRO A 119 9.31 21.13 -11.89
C PRO A 119 8.05 21.97 -12.09
N ASN A 120 7.87 23.00 -11.25
CA ASN A 120 6.75 23.95 -11.29
C ASN A 120 5.35 23.31 -11.23
N SER A 121 5.24 22.18 -10.56
CA SER A 121 3.99 21.43 -10.40
C SER A 121 3.29 21.76 -9.09
N GLU A 122 1.96 21.77 -9.13
CA GLU A 122 1.08 21.71 -7.97
C GLU A 122 -0.11 20.80 -8.30
N VAL A 123 -0.34 19.78 -7.47
CA VAL A 123 -1.40 18.78 -7.68
C VAL A 123 -2.23 18.66 -6.41
N THR A 124 -3.56 18.75 -6.55
CA THR A 124 -4.52 18.46 -5.48
C THR A 124 -5.31 17.20 -5.80
N ILE A 125 -5.20 16.19 -4.93
CA ILE A 125 -5.91 14.92 -5.01
C ILE A 125 -7.01 14.95 -3.95
N LYS A 126 -8.27 14.85 -4.40
CA LYS A 126 -9.42 15.07 -3.52
C LYS A 126 -9.93 13.79 -2.89
N ASN A 127 -10.45 13.93 -1.65
CA ASN A 127 -11.18 12.89 -0.91
C ASN A 127 -10.40 11.58 -0.79
N VAL A 128 -9.12 11.64 -0.44
CA VAL A 128 -8.25 10.48 -0.26
C VAL A 128 -8.34 9.97 1.17
N GLY A 129 -8.46 8.65 1.35
CA GLY A 129 -8.37 8.00 2.65
C GLY A 129 -6.98 8.23 3.27
N ILE A 130 -6.96 8.75 4.49
CA ILE A 130 -5.74 9.04 5.25
C ILE A 130 -5.71 8.28 6.57
N ASN A 131 -6.17 7.02 6.56
CA ASN A 131 -6.12 6.17 7.73
C ASN A 131 -4.69 6.06 8.27
N PRO A 132 -4.45 6.31 9.58
CA PRO A 132 -3.11 6.27 10.18
C PRO A 132 -2.39 4.91 10.08
N THR A 133 -3.14 3.83 9.79
CA THR A 133 -2.55 2.51 9.52
C THR A 133 -2.16 2.31 8.05
N ARG A 134 -2.34 3.33 7.19
CA ARG A 134 -2.17 3.25 5.75
C ARG A 134 -1.47 4.48 5.13
N ASP A 135 -1.35 5.57 5.87
CA ASP A 135 -0.87 6.87 5.38
C ASP A 135 0.65 7.04 5.49
N GLY A 136 1.40 5.95 5.63
CA GLY A 136 2.85 5.97 5.81
C GLY A 136 3.60 6.80 4.76
N ILE A 137 3.13 6.82 3.52
CA ILE A 137 3.71 7.64 2.45
C ILE A 137 3.69 9.14 2.81
N LEU A 138 2.64 9.64 3.46
CA LEU A 138 2.57 11.06 3.87
C LEU A 138 3.65 11.40 4.90
N THR A 139 3.95 10.45 5.79
CA THR A 139 5.05 10.59 6.75
C THR A 139 6.41 10.60 6.05
N VAL A 140 6.63 9.68 5.10
CA VAL A 140 7.87 9.64 4.29
C VAL A 140 8.02 10.94 3.49
N CYS A 141 6.97 11.43 2.83
CA CYS A 141 7.02 12.70 2.11
C CYS A 141 7.46 13.85 3.01
N ARG A 142 6.91 13.94 4.24
CA ARG A 142 7.33 14.99 5.23
C ARG A 142 8.80 14.84 5.64
N ASN A 143 9.24 13.61 5.90
CA ASN A 143 10.64 13.32 6.26
C ASN A 143 11.60 13.68 5.13
N MET A 144 11.18 13.52 3.87
CA MET A 144 11.93 13.93 2.69
C MET A 144 11.87 15.44 2.43
N GLY A 145 11.15 16.23 3.24
CA GLY A 145 11.02 17.67 3.09
C GLY A 145 10.02 18.11 2.02
N ALA A 146 9.03 17.29 1.71
CA ALA A 146 8.00 17.59 0.74
C ALA A 146 7.11 18.78 1.15
N ARG A 147 6.75 19.61 0.19
CA ARG A 147 5.67 20.60 0.32
C ARG A 147 4.34 19.88 0.16
N LEU A 148 3.76 19.49 1.28
CA LEU A 148 2.52 18.73 1.36
C LEU A 148 1.59 19.33 2.39
N SER A 149 0.33 19.54 2.03
CA SER A 149 -0.73 20.00 2.92
C SER A 149 -1.98 19.15 2.80
N LEU A 150 -2.72 19.05 3.91
CA LEU A 150 -4.01 18.40 3.99
C LEU A 150 -5.07 19.45 4.22
N SER A 151 -6.17 19.38 3.48
CA SER A 151 -7.33 20.25 3.64
C SER A 151 -8.62 19.41 3.59
N ASN A 152 -9.75 20.03 3.95
CA ASN A 152 -11.05 19.36 3.97
C ASN A 152 -11.05 18.02 4.74
N VAL A 153 -10.25 17.97 5.82
CA VAL A 153 -10.16 16.76 6.66
C VAL A 153 -11.51 16.49 7.32
N LYS A 154 -12.04 15.30 7.10
CA LYS A 154 -13.29 14.83 7.71
C LYS A 154 -13.17 13.37 8.08
N ASN A 155 -14.04 12.91 8.96
CA ASN A 155 -14.17 11.49 9.30
C ASN A 155 -15.51 11.00 8.74
N ASP A 156 -15.45 10.10 7.75
CA ASP A 156 -16.63 9.54 7.11
C ASP A 156 -16.72 8.05 7.46
N VAL A 157 -17.78 7.66 8.18
CA VAL A 157 -18.02 6.27 8.63
C VAL A 157 -16.78 5.66 9.32
N GLY A 158 -16.13 6.43 10.22
CA GLY A 158 -14.92 6.00 10.95
C GLY A 158 -13.61 6.06 10.15
N GLU A 159 -13.64 6.36 8.84
CA GLU A 159 -12.47 6.48 7.99
C GLU A 159 -12.09 7.95 7.79
N PRO A 160 -10.90 8.40 8.21
CA PRO A 160 -10.44 9.76 7.97
C PRO A 160 -10.09 9.96 6.50
N VAL A 161 -10.58 11.05 5.91
CA VAL A 161 -10.31 11.45 4.53
C VAL A 161 -9.88 12.91 4.45
N ALA A 162 -9.08 13.24 3.44
CA ALA A 162 -8.64 14.61 3.17
C ALA A 162 -8.43 14.87 1.67
N ASP A 163 -8.37 16.16 1.32
CA ASP A 163 -7.74 16.59 0.08
C ASP A 163 -6.25 16.77 0.34
N ILE A 164 -5.41 16.15 -0.51
CA ILE A 164 -3.95 16.19 -0.42
C ILE A 164 -3.42 17.13 -1.50
N THR A 165 -2.77 18.23 -1.12
CA THR A 165 -2.10 19.11 -2.06
C THR A 165 -0.59 18.98 -1.91
N VAL A 166 0.10 18.75 -3.03
CA VAL A 166 1.55 18.67 -3.12
C VAL A 166 2.07 19.61 -4.20
N SER A 167 3.25 20.15 -3.99
CA SER A 167 3.92 20.99 -5.01
C SER A 167 5.41 20.64 -5.09
N THR A 168 6.02 20.98 -6.22
CA THR A 168 7.46 20.75 -6.50
C THR A 168 8.31 20.99 -5.27
N SER A 169 9.14 20.03 -4.91
CA SER A 169 9.91 20.02 -3.67
C SER A 169 11.36 19.60 -3.91
N SER A 170 12.27 20.20 -3.16
CA SER A 170 13.67 19.74 -3.09
C SER A 170 13.74 18.61 -2.07
N LEU A 171 13.45 17.40 -2.52
CA LEU A 171 13.43 16.22 -1.67
C LEU A 171 14.82 15.85 -1.18
N LYS A 172 14.92 15.28 0.01
CA LYS A 172 16.15 14.77 0.62
C LYS A 172 16.01 13.30 0.95
N GLY A 173 17.11 12.56 0.83
CA GLY A 173 17.18 11.18 1.25
C GLY A 173 16.86 11.01 2.74
N CYS A 174 16.28 9.88 3.10
CA CYS A 174 15.95 9.53 4.48
C CYS A 174 15.99 8.01 4.70
N THR A 175 15.97 7.58 5.96
CA THR A 175 15.82 6.16 6.32
C THR A 175 14.34 5.84 6.55
N ILE A 176 13.89 4.71 5.99
CA ILE A 176 12.53 4.18 6.07
C ILE A 176 12.63 2.76 6.59
N GLU A 177 12.23 2.54 7.85
CA GLU A 177 12.41 1.25 8.54
C GLU A 177 11.38 1.07 9.67
N GLY A 178 11.23 -0.15 10.18
CA GLY A 178 10.42 -0.46 11.36
C GLY A 178 8.92 -0.36 11.12
N ASP A 179 8.20 0.15 12.11
CA ASP A 179 6.73 0.14 12.18
C ASP A 179 6.02 0.94 11.08
N ILE A 180 6.75 1.74 10.31
CA ILE A 180 6.16 2.46 9.17
C ILE A 180 5.99 1.55 7.94
N ILE A 181 6.81 0.51 7.80
CA ILE A 181 6.83 -0.37 6.62
C ILE A 181 5.46 -1.00 6.34
N PRO A 182 4.75 -1.61 7.29
CA PRO A 182 3.41 -2.14 7.05
C PRO A 182 2.40 -1.10 6.56
N LYS A 183 2.61 0.19 6.89
CA LYS A 183 1.71 1.30 6.52
C LYS A 183 1.93 1.84 5.11
N LEU A 184 3.00 1.42 4.44
CA LEU A 184 3.40 1.93 3.10
C LEU A 184 4.08 0.87 2.21
N ILE A 185 4.03 -0.41 2.59
CA ILE A 185 4.72 -1.49 1.86
C ILE A 185 4.40 -1.50 0.37
N ASP A 186 3.16 -1.15 0.03
CA ASP A 186 2.68 -1.11 -1.34
C ASP A 186 3.10 0.16 -2.09
N GLU A 187 3.50 1.22 -1.39
CA GLU A 187 3.97 2.50 -1.94
C GLU A 187 5.49 2.55 -2.11
N ILE A 188 6.24 1.56 -1.59
CA ILE A 188 7.71 1.53 -1.69
C ILE A 188 8.22 1.68 -3.12
N PRO A 189 7.61 1.07 -4.17
CA PRO A 189 8.07 1.30 -5.55
C PRO A 189 8.06 2.79 -5.96
N VAL A 190 6.97 3.50 -5.71
CA VAL A 190 6.92 4.94 -6.07
C VAL A 190 7.75 5.81 -5.12
N ILE A 191 7.94 5.40 -3.87
CA ILE A 191 8.87 6.06 -2.94
C ILE A 191 10.32 5.93 -3.46
N ALA A 192 10.71 4.78 -4.01
CA ALA A 192 12.03 4.61 -4.63
C ALA A 192 12.23 5.52 -5.84
N ILE A 193 11.15 5.80 -6.61
CA ILE A 193 11.20 6.83 -7.65
C ILE A 193 11.46 8.22 -7.03
N MET A 194 10.71 8.63 -5.99
CA MET A 194 10.97 9.90 -5.32
C MET A 194 12.40 9.99 -4.78
N ALA A 195 12.91 8.89 -4.20
CA ALA A 195 14.27 8.79 -3.68
C ALA A 195 15.34 8.98 -4.78
N SER A 196 15.07 8.53 -6.02
CA SER A 196 15.99 8.72 -7.14
C SER A 196 16.16 10.20 -7.53
N PHE A 197 15.15 11.03 -7.27
CA PHE A 197 15.21 12.49 -7.49
C PHE A 197 15.62 13.28 -6.26
N ALA A 198 15.70 12.64 -5.06
CA ALA A 198 16.05 13.29 -3.82
C ALA A 198 17.57 13.53 -3.72
N ASP A 199 17.96 14.61 -3.05
CA ASP A 199 19.35 14.87 -2.70
C ASP A 199 19.80 13.93 -1.56
N GLY A 200 20.92 13.24 -1.76
CA GLY A 200 21.50 12.32 -0.78
C GLY A 200 21.02 10.88 -0.91
N THR A 201 21.12 10.14 0.19
CA THR A 201 20.86 8.69 0.23
C THR A 201 19.55 8.36 0.93
N THR A 202 18.73 7.55 0.30
CA THR A 202 17.56 6.92 0.92
C THR A 202 17.86 5.46 1.20
N VAL A 203 17.55 5.01 2.43
CA VAL A 203 17.73 3.62 2.86
C VAL A 203 16.36 3.06 3.24
N ILE A 204 15.96 1.96 2.62
CA ILE A 204 14.71 1.23 2.92
C ILE A 204 15.11 -0.12 3.51
N LYS A 205 14.57 -0.47 4.68
CA LYS A 205 14.80 -1.72 5.40
C LYS A 205 13.49 -2.36 5.86
N ASP A 206 13.58 -3.55 6.45
CA ASP A 206 12.45 -4.29 7.03
C ASP A 206 11.31 -4.56 6.02
N ALA A 207 11.60 -4.50 4.73
CA ALA A 207 10.65 -4.60 3.63
C ALA A 207 10.77 -5.94 2.84
N GLN A 208 11.24 -7.02 3.47
CA GLN A 208 11.42 -8.34 2.84
C GLN A 208 10.12 -8.89 2.22
N GLU A 209 8.95 -8.46 2.68
CA GLU A 209 7.66 -8.84 2.10
C GLU A 209 7.53 -8.42 0.62
N LEU A 210 8.29 -7.42 0.16
CA LEU A 210 8.34 -7.02 -1.25
C LEU A 210 8.82 -8.13 -2.19
N LYS A 211 9.58 -9.11 -1.68
CA LYS A 211 10.08 -10.24 -2.49
C LYS A 211 9.00 -11.24 -2.88
N VAL A 212 7.88 -11.26 -2.16
CA VAL A 212 6.78 -12.23 -2.34
C VAL A 212 5.47 -11.56 -2.78
N LYS A 213 5.53 -10.35 -3.31
CA LYS A 213 4.39 -9.67 -3.93
C LYS A 213 4.13 -10.21 -5.35
N GLU A 214 3.44 -9.47 -6.21
CA GLU A 214 3.16 -9.83 -7.61
C GLU A 214 4.45 -10.10 -8.40
N SER A 215 5.53 -9.46 -8.01
CA SER A 215 6.90 -9.68 -8.44
C SER A 215 7.84 -9.60 -7.25
N ASN A 216 9.10 -10.01 -7.40
CA ASN A 216 10.15 -9.59 -6.46
C ASN A 216 10.44 -8.11 -6.68
N ARG A 217 9.67 -7.24 -5.99
CA ARG A 217 9.72 -5.78 -6.18
C ARG A 217 11.08 -5.18 -5.88
N ILE A 218 11.88 -5.77 -4.96
CA ILE A 218 13.23 -5.28 -4.67
C ILE A 218 14.09 -5.43 -5.93
N ASP A 219 14.21 -6.65 -6.47
CA ASP A 219 15.04 -6.92 -7.63
C ASP A 219 14.56 -6.16 -8.88
N VAL A 220 13.24 -6.08 -9.08
CA VAL A 220 12.65 -5.37 -10.23
C VAL A 220 12.92 -3.87 -10.15
N MET A 221 12.80 -3.25 -8.97
CA MET A 221 13.13 -1.84 -8.78
C MET A 221 14.62 -1.58 -9.00
N VAL A 222 15.50 -2.41 -8.42
CA VAL A 222 16.95 -2.26 -8.59
C VAL A 222 17.35 -2.37 -10.06
N ASN A 223 16.88 -3.39 -10.77
CA ASN A 223 17.21 -3.60 -12.17
C ASN A 223 16.74 -2.43 -13.06
N ASN A 224 15.50 -2.00 -12.90
CA ASN A 224 14.93 -0.97 -13.74
C ASN A 224 15.50 0.43 -13.43
N LEU A 225 15.68 0.79 -12.15
CA LEU A 225 16.30 2.07 -11.77
C LEU A 225 17.77 2.13 -12.18
N SER A 226 18.53 1.03 -12.05
CA SER A 226 19.90 0.94 -12.56
C SER A 226 19.95 1.15 -14.07
N ALA A 227 19.00 0.58 -14.83
CA ALA A 227 18.89 0.79 -16.27
C ALA A 227 18.61 2.26 -16.63
N MET A 228 17.95 3.03 -15.75
CA MET A 228 17.73 4.47 -15.90
C MET A 228 18.90 5.32 -15.37
N GLY A 229 20.02 4.69 -14.94
CA GLY A 229 21.22 5.40 -14.47
C GLY A 229 21.24 5.77 -12.99
N VAL A 230 20.28 5.27 -12.19
CA VAL A 230 20.25 5.48 -10.73
C VAL A 230 21.30 4.58 -10.08
N ASP A 231 22.04 5.14 -9.14
CA ASP A 231 22.95 4.42 -8.25
C ASP A 231 22.12 3.79 -7.11
N ILE A 232 21.81 2.50 -7.26
CA ILE A 232 20.92 1.76 -6.37
C ILE A 232 21.48 0.37 -6.09
N GLU A 233 21.34 -0.08 -4.84
CA GLU A 233 21.72 -1.40 -4.37
C GLU A 233 20.54 -2.08 -3.66
N GLY A 234 20.27 -3.35 -4.00
CA GLY A 234 19.33 -4.19 -3.28
C GLY A 234 19.97 -4.81 -2.05
N THR A 235 19.27 -4.80 -0.92
CA THR A 235 19.66 -5.50 0.30
C THR A 235 18.81 -6.75 0.52
N GLU A 236 19.08 -7.50 1.58
CA GLU A 236 18.30 -8.68 1.92
C GLU A 236 16.82 -8.33 2.16
N ASP A 237 16.53 -7.16 2.71
CA ASP A 237 15.22 -6.74 3.20
C ASP A 237 14.77 -5.36 2.65
N GLY A 238 15.47 -4.82 1.64
CA GLY A 238 15.15 -3.50 1.11
C GLY A 238 16.09 -3.02 0.03
N MET A 239 16.43 -1.73 0.03
CA MET A 239 17.30 -1.10 -0.97
C MET A 239 17.94 0.19 -0.48
N ILE A 240 19.10 0.52 -1.03
CA ILE A 240 19.84 1.78 -0.82
C ILE A 240 19.83 2.54 -2.14
N ILE A 241 19.41 3.80 -2.13
CA ILE A 241 19.25 4.62 -3.34
C ILE A 241 20.03 5.92 -3.14
N HIS A 242 21.00 6.18 -4.03
CA HIS A 242 21.75 7.43 -4.09
C HIS A 242 21.16 8.31 -5.19
N GLY A 243 20.31 9.26 -4.76
CA GLY A 243 19.54 10.10 -5.67
C GLY A 243 20.28 11.35 -6.16
N GLY A 244 19.52 12.26 -6.79
CA GLY A 244 20.01 13.58 -7.23
C GLY A 244 20.74 13.58 -8.57
N ARG A 245 20.76 12.45 -9.31
CA ARG A 245 21.29 12.39 -10.69
C ARG A 245 20.14 12.39 -11.70
N PRO A 246 20.34 12.97 -12.89
CA PRO A 246 19.37 12.88 -13.98
C PRO A 246 19.11 11.41 -14.37
N LEU A 247 17.85 11.07 -14.59
CA LEU A 247 17.45 9.75 -15.08
C LEU A 247 17.47 9.74 -16.61
N HIS A 248 17.84 8.60 -17.19
CA HIS A 248 17.81 8.37 -18.64
C HIS A 248 16.66 7.44 -19.00
N GLY A 249 16.09 7.65 -20.20
CA GLY A 249 15.10 6.74 -20.75
C GLY A 249 15.66 5.32 -20.92
N ALA A 250 14.83 4.32 -20.63
CA ALA A 250 15.21 2.91 -20.70
C ALA A 250 14.01 2.03 -21.03
N THR A 251 14.27 0.78 -21.42
CA THR A 251 13.23 -0.26 -21.49
C THR A 251 13.03 -0.85 -20.10
N ILE A 252 11.84 -0.68 -19.55
CA ILE A 252 11.42 -1.10 -18.21
C ILE A 252 10.62 -2.40 -18.32
N ASP A 253 11.05 -3.43 -17.62
CA ASP A 253 10.26 -4.66 -17.49
C ASP A 253 9.43 -4.59 -16.21
N SER A 254 8.12 -4.39 -16.36
CA SER A 254 7.19 -4.31 -15.22
C SER A 254 6.99 -5.64 -14.51
N LYS A 255 7.37 -6.77 -15.11
CA LYS A 255 7.03 -8.12 -14.64
C LYS A 255 5.52 -8.32 -14.42
N LEU A 256 4.70 -7.59 -15.17
CA LEU A 256 3.24 -7.52 -15.03
C LEU A 256 2.77 -7.04 -13.66
N ASP A 257 3.64 -6.37 -12.90
CA ASP A 257 3.32 -5.72 -11.63
C ASP A 257 2.86 -4.29 -11.92
N HIS A 258 1.58 -4.03 -11.66
CA HIS A 258 0.96 -2.72 -11.91
C HIS A 258 1.61 -1.58 -11.12
N ARG A 259 2.14 -1.85 -9.92
CA ARG A 259 2.83 -0.82 -9.10
C ARG A 259 4.17 -0.45 -9.70
N ILE A 260 4.88 -1.41 -10.25
CA ILE A 260 6.11 -1.16 -11.02
C ILE A 260 5.78 -0.32 -12.26
N ALA A 261 4.80 -0.76 -13.07
CA ALA A 261 4.44 -0.06 -14.29
C ALA A 261 4.05 1.41 -14.02
N MET A 262 3.21 1.68 -13.02
CA MET A 262 2.79 3.04 -12.67
C MET A 262 3.95 3.88 -12.11
N SER A 263 4.81 3.31 -11.28
CA SER A 263 5.99 4.00 -10.74
C SER A 263 6.94 4.45 -11.84
N PHE A 264 7.25 3.55 -12.78
CA PHE A 264 8.15 3.87 -13.89
C PHE A 264 7.49 4.75 -14.97
N ALA A 265 6.16 4.81 -15.06
CA ALA A 265 5.48 5.81 -15.88
C ALA A 265 5.73 7.24 -15.35
N ILE A 266 5.78 7.42 -14.03
CA ILE A 266 6.13 8.72 -13.42
C ILE A 266 7.62 9.03 -13.68
N ALA A 267 8.53 8.09 -13.43
CA ALA A 267 9.97 8.27 -13.66
C ALA A 267 10.28 8.58 -15.13
N GLY A 268 9.69 7.82 -16.05
CA GLY A 268 9.90 7.97 -17.49
C GLY A 268 9.39 9.29 -18.04
N GLY A 269 8.36 9.90 -17.42
CA GLY A 269 7.89 11.23 -17.79
C GLY A 269 8.87 12.37 -17.48
N LEU A 270 9.90 12.09 -16.65
CA LEU A 270 10.92 13.07 -16.22
C LEU A 270 12.34 12.66 -16.62
N ALA A 271 12.50 11.48 -17.21
CA ALA A 271 13.79 10.98 -17.71
C ALA A 271 14.18 11.66 -19.03
N ASP A 272 15.47 11.79 -19.26
CA ASP A 272 16.00 12.25 -20.54
C ASP A 272 15.94 11.12 -21.58
N GLY A 273 15.25 11.34 -22.69
CA GLY A 273 15.03 10.36 -23.75
C GLY A 273 13.73 9.56 -23.59
N ASN A 274 13.63 8.45 -24.31
CA ASN A 274 12.41 7.64 -24.36
C ASN A 274 12.45 6.52 -23.32
N THR A 275 11.34 6.33 -22.61
CA THR A 275 11.13 5.19 -21.71
C THR A 275 10.02 4.30 -22.29
N GLU A 276 10.31 3.02 -22.45
CA GLU A 276 9.35 1.99 -22.86
C GLU A 276 9.03 1.10 -21.68
N ILE A 277 7.74 0.84 -21.40
CA ILE A 277 7.31 -0.03 -20.30
C ILE A 277 6.68 -1.29 -20.88
N LEU A 278 7.36 -2.41 -20.72
CA LEU A 278 6.84 -3.73 -21.11
C LEU A 278 5.74 -4.16 -20.14
N GLY A 279 4.64 -4.68 -20.69
CA GLY A 279 3.50 -5.10 -19.88
C GLY A 279 2.72 -3.95 -19.24
N ALA A 280 2.77 -2.74 -19.82
CA ALA A 280 2.13 -1.53 -19.29
C ALA A 280 0.63 -1.67 -19.01
N ASP A 281 -0.08 -2.56 -19.72
CA ASP A 281 -1.52 -2.81 -19.56
C ASP A 281 -1.88 -3.46 -18.21
N CYS A 282 -0.91 -3.98 -17.47
CA CYS A 282 -1.14 -4.55 -16.13
C CYS A 282 -1.70 -3.53 -15.13
N VAL A 283 -1.57 -2.23 -15.38
CA VAL A 283 -2.18 -1.16 -14.55
C VAL A 283 -3.71 -1.28 -14.49
N ASN A 284 -4.34 -1.90 -15.49
CA ASN A 284 -5.78 -2.13 -15.52
C ASN A 284 -6.29 -3.00 -14.37
N ILE A 285 -5.40 -3.75 -13.72
CA ILE A 285 -5.73 -4.58 -12.54
C ILE A 285 -6.22 -3.73 -11.37
N SER A 286 -5.62 -2.55 -11.15
CA SER A 286 -5.90 -1.71 -9.98
C SER A 286 -6.30 -0.28 -10.33
N TYR A 287 -5.84 0.27 -11.45
CA TYR A 287 -6.13 1.65 -11.86
C TYR A 287 -6.30 1.77 -13.38
N PRO A 288 -7.46 1.35 -13.93
CA PRO A 288 -7.68 1.32 -15.39
C PRO A 288 -7.53 2.67 -16.10
N SER A 289 -7.83 3.80 -15.42
CA SER A 289 -7.71 5.15 -16.01
C SER A 289 -6.36 5.81 -15.78
N PHE A 290 -5.37 5.14 -15.16
CA PHE A 290 -4.11 5.75 -14.74
C PHE A 290 -3.41 6.56 -15.84
N TYR A 291 -3.15 5.98 -17.00
CA TYR A 291 -2.47 6.68 -18.10
C TYR A 291 -3.29 7.83 -18.66
N THR A 292 -4.62 7.70 -18.66
CA THR A 292 -5.53 8.77 -19.12
C THR A 292 -5.48 9.94 -18.15
N ASP A 293 -5.49 9.69 -16.86
CA ASP A 293 -5.46 10.72 -15.83
C ASP A 293 -4.08 11.38 -15.76
N LEU A 294 -2.99 10.61 -15.88
CA LEU A 294 -1.64 11.15 -15.99
C LEU A 294 -1.49 12.09 -17.20
N LYS A 295 -1.99 11.67 -18.38
CA LYS A 295 -1.96 12.51 -19.58
C LYS A 295 -2.78 13.79 -19.46
N LYS A 296 -3.92 13.76 -18.75
CA LYS A 296 -4.73 14.97 -18.50
C LYS A 296 -3.96 15.97 -17.66
N LEU A 297 -3.30 15.52 -16.60
CA LEU A 297 -2.50 16.40 -15.74
C LEU A 297 -1.27 16.98 -16.48
N ALA A 298 -0.55 16.16 -17.24
CA ALA A 298 0.61 16.61 -18.01
C ALA A 298 0.28 17.65 -19.11
N ARG A 299 -0.98 17.74 -19.58
CA ARG A 299 -1.41 18.72 -20.56
C ARG A 299 -1.80 20.09 -19.98
N GLN A 300 -1.86 20.19 -18.66
CA GLN A 300 -2.16 21.44 -17.94
C GLN A 300 -0.88 22.18 -17.51
N LEU A 301 0.27 21.60 -17.79
CA LEU A 301 1.60 22.20 -17.64
C LEU A 301 2.10 22.75 -18.97
#